data_d3c5567fe99c3221dfd8f13d0d213cb9
#
_entry.id   d3c5567fe99c3221dfd8f13d0d213cb9
#
_cell.length_a   1.000
_cell.length_b   1.000
_cell.length_c   1.000
_cell.angle_alpha   90.00
_cell.angle_beta   90.00
_cell.angle_gamma   90.00
#
_symmetry.space_group_name_H-M   'P 1'
#
loop_
_entity.id
_entity.type
_entity.pdbx_description
1 polymer ?
#
loop_
_entity_poly.entity_id
_entity_poly.type
_entity_poly.pdbx_seq_one_letter_code
_entity_poly.pdbx_strand_id
1 'polypeptide(L)'
;EVSGSDVLAEKKLNIQAAGILPKVGDQTQSAIFIDGVADSYEIGLQRFKSHYDKAVINKPSRLQGKQGITIQAPAANDNARIIIGASQLNAPNGRIDIKAYGDILLESGENNAYTFLKTKSRSGSVLRKTKFTHNTNHLIMPAPVELNSGVGIGLQAGGNIDAYST
;
A
#
# COMPACT_ATOMS: atom_id res chain seq x y z
N GLU A 1 13.02 -3.69 -6.07
CA GLU A 1 12.02 -3.20 -5.11
C GLU A 1 11.66 -1.75 -5.43
N VAL A 2 10.37 -1.43 -5.40
CA VAL A 2 9.84 -0.06 -5.51
C VAL A 2 8.96 0.16 -4.29
N SER A 3 9.30 1.12 -3.44
CA SER A 3 8.61 1.35 -2.18
C SER A 3 8.35 2.84 -1.97
N GLY A 4 7.09 3.22 -1.75
CA GLY A 4 6.62 4.58 -1.51
C GLY A 4 7.08 5.62 -2.55
N SER A 5 7.28 5.20 -3.81
CA SER A 5 7.95 5.97 -4.86
C SER A 5 7.04 6.21 -6.05
N ASP A 6 7.28 7.31 -6.77
CA ASP A 6 6.63 7.62 -8.03
C ASP A 6 7.57 7.29 -9.19
N VAL A 7 7.10 6.43 -10.11
CA VAL A 7 7.81 6.06 -11.34
C VAL A 7 6.96 6.45 -12.54
N LEU A 8 7.46 7.37 -13.35
CA LEU A 8 6.72 7.94 -14.48
C LEU A 8 7.45 7.67 -15.80
N ALA A 9 6.73 7.16 -16.77
CA ALA A 9 7.20 6.96 -18.13
C ALA A 9 6.23 7.59 -19.15
N GLU A 10 6.75 8.44 -20.04
CA GLU A 10 5.94 9.07 -21.09
C GLU A 10 5.45 8.06 -22.14
N LYS A 11 6.16 6.95 -22.29
CA LYS A 11 5.78 5.87 -23.20
C LYS A 11 5.42 4.62 -22.38
N LYS A 12 6.14 3.54 -22.59
CA LYS A 12 5.96 2.28 -21.88
C LYS A 12 6.88 2.19 -20.69
N LEU A 13 6.36 1.70 -19.57
CA LEU A 13 7.13 1.33 -18.39
C LEU A 13 7.33 -0.19 -18.40
N ASN A 14 8.58 -0.63 -18.44
CA ASN A 14 8.94 -2.04 -18.37
C ASN A 14 9.75 -2.29 -17.11
N ILE A 15 9.30 -3.23 -16.28
CA ILE A 15 9.98 -3.69 -15.07
C ILE A 15 10.23 -5.18 -15.24
N GLN A 16 11.49 -5.58 -15.17
CA GLN A 16 11.88 -6.97 -15.32
C GLN A 16 12.84 -7.37 -14.20
N ALA A 17 12.54 -8.47 -13.52
CA ALA A 17 13.51 -9.10 -12.63
C ALA A 17 14.56 -9.84 -13.48
N ALA A 18 15.84 -9.61 -13.23
CA ALA A 18 16.91 -10.38 -13.84
C ALA A 18 16.85 -11.82 -13.30
N GLY A 19 16.70 -12.78 -14.20
CA GLY A 19 16.80 -14.19 -13.84
C GLY A 19 18.24 -14.51 -13.44
N ILE A 20 18.50 -14.67 -12.17
CA ILE A 20 19.77 -15.24 -11.68
C ILE A 20 19.56 -16.75 -11.65
N LEU A 21 20.34 -17.48 -12.43
CA LEU A 21 20.39 -18.91 -12.30
C LEU A 21 20.94 -19.25 -10.91
N PRO A 22 20.19 -19.97 -10.06
CA PRO A 22 20.70 -20.35 -8.74
C PRO A 22 21.94 -21.20 -8.91
N LYS A 23 23.04 -20.78 -8.29
CA LYS A 23 24.15 -21.69 -8.05
C LYS A 23 23.66 -22.77 -7.09
N VAL A 24 24.07 -23.99 -7.30
CA VAL A 24 23.75 -25.11 -6.40
C VAL A 24 24.09 -24.70 -4.96
N GLY A 25 23.07 -24.57 -4.09
CA GLY A 25 23.18 -24.15 -2.69
C GLY A 25 22.71 -22.72 -2.37
N ASP A 26 22.41 -21.89 -3.38
CA ASP A 26 21.92 -20.52 -3.17
C ASP A 26 20.43 -20.43 -3.55
N GLN A 27 19.58 -20.17 -2.58
CA GLN A 27 18.17 -19.88 -2.81
C GLN A 27 17.99 -18.39 -3.15
N THR A 28 18.45 -17.98 -4.31
CA THR A 28 18.18 -16.63 -4.82
C THR A 28 16.76 -16.55 -5.36
N GLN A 29 15.90 -15.87 -4.64
CA GLN A 29 14.52 -15.61 -5.06
C GLN A 29 14.48 -14.41 -6.01
N SER A 30 14.03 -14.60 -7.24
CA SER A 30 13.65 -13.48 -8.11
C SER A 30 12.24 -13.02 -7.75
N ALA A 31 12.12 -11.88 -7.12
CA ALA A 31 10.83 -11.29 -6.79
C ALA A 31 10.79 -9.80 -7.13
N ILE A 32 9.63 -9.33 -7.60
CA ILE A 32 9.35 -7.91 -7.77
C ILE A 32 8.38 -7.52 -6.65
N PHE A 33 8.80 -6.55 -5.84
CA PHE A 33 8.00 -5.97 -4.77
C PHE A 33 7.65 -4.52 -5.15
N ILE A 34 6.35 -4.22 -5.14
CA ILE A 34 5.83 -2.87 -5.32
C ILE A 34 4.88 -2.63 -4.16
N ASP A 35 5.28 -1.77 -3.22
CA ASP A 35 4.53 -1.57 -1.99
C ASP A 35 4.39 -0.09 -1.63
N GLY A 36 3.37 0.21 -0.82
CA GLY A 36 3.19 1.49 -0.14
C GLY A 36 3.97 1.54 1.16
N VAL A 37 4.41 2.72 1.54
CA VAL A 37 5.04 2.98 2.84
C VAL A 37 4.02 3.57 3.78
N ALA A 38 3.95 3.05 5.02
CA ALA A 38 3.10 3.60 6.05
C ALA A 38 3.73 4.86 6.66
N ASP A 39 3.05 5.99 6.55
CA ASP A 39 3.38 7.23 7.24
C ASP A 39 2.57 7.36 8.52
N SER A 40 3.21 7.78 9.61
CA SER A 40 2.55 8.00 10.89
C SER A 40 2.79 9.42 11.41
N TYR A 41 1.76 10.01 12.00
CA TYR A 41 1.87 11.28 12.72
C TYR A 41 1.12 11.25 14.04
N GLU A 42 1.57 12.06 14.98
CA GLU A 42 1.00 12.21 16.32
C GLU A 42 0.91 13.69 16.70
N ILE A 43 -0.27 14.14 17.11
CA ILE A 43 -0.51 15.54 17.54
C ILE A 43 -1.20 15.51 18.90
N GLY A 44 -0.69 16.23 19.89
CA GLY A 44 -1.23 16.19 21.23
C GLY A 44 -1.14 17.46 22.10
N LEU A 45 -1.95 17.55 23.09
CA LEU A 45 -2.04 18.15 24.42
C LEU A 45 -2.27 19.65 24.63
N GLN A 46 -3.45 19.96 25.18
CA GLN A 46 -3.73 21.21 25.89
C GLN A 46 -4.27 20.93 27.32
N ARG A 47 -4.05 21.91 28.26
CA ARG A 47 -4.25 21.81 29.72
C ARG A 47 -5.65 21.37 30.20
N PHE A 48 -6.72 21.54 29.43
CA PHE A 48 -8.11 21.17 29.75
C PHE A 48 -8.80 20.31 28.70
N LYS A 49 -8.16 20.16 27.54
CA LYS A 49 -8.50 19.23 26.49
C LYS A 49 -7.27 18.41 26.21
N SER A 50 -7.38 17.10 26.36
CA SER A 50 -6.39 16.20 25.78
C SER A 50 -6.95 15.80 24.44
N HIS A 51 -6.32 16.23 23.39
CA HIS A 51 -6.58 15.80 22.02
C HIS A 51 -5.36 15.00 21.57
N TYR A 52 -5.61 13.80 21.14
CA TYR A 52 -4.58 12.91 20.63
C TYR A 52 -5.07 12.35 19.31
N ASP A 53 -4.35 12.68 18.26
CA ASP A 53 -4.56 12.11 16.92
C ASP A 53 -3.34 11.31 16.54
N LYS A 54 -3.57 10.09 16.13
CA LYS A 54 -2.57 9.22 15.52
C LYS A 54 -3.13 8.68 14.23
N ALA A 55 -2.38 8.82 13.16
CA ALA A 55 -2.73 8.17 11.91
C ALA A 55 -1.54 7.40 11.35
N VAL A 56 -1.83 6.26 10.76
CA VAL A 56 -0.96 5.51 9.87
C VAL A 56 -1.63 5.56 8.51
N ILE A 57 -0.99 6.22 7.56
CA ILE A 57 -1.51 6.40 6.20
C ILE A 57 -0.53 5.73 5.25
N ASN A 58 -1.02 4.82 4.43
CA ASN A 58 -0.23 4.22 3.37
C ASN A 58 0.07 5.24 2.29
N LYS A 59 1.36 5.43 2.02
CA LYS A 59 1.83 6.19 0.85
C LYS A 59 2.05 5.19 -0.29
N PRO A 60 1.16 5.12 -1.26
CA PRO A 60 1.26 4.15 -2.34
C PRO A 60 2.49 4.42 -3.21
N SER A 61 3.09 3.36 -3.73
CA SER A 61 3.96 3.50 -4.91
C SER A 61 3.07 3.74 -6.13
N ARG A 62 3.45 4.71 -6.96
CA ARG A 62 2.73 5.05 -8.19
C ARG A 62 3.59 4.77 -9.39
N LEU A 63 3.12 3.86 -10.22
CA LEU A 63 3.76 3.52 -11.48
C LEU A 63 2.86 3.98 -12.62
N GLN A 64 3.38 4.86 -13.46
CA GLN A 64 2.67 5.35 -14.63
C GLN A 64 3.46 5.08 -15.90
N GLY A 65 2.83 4.39 -16.83
CA GLY A 65 3.32 4.27 -18.20
C GLY A 65 2.22 4.68 -19.17
N LYS A 66 2.30 5.86 -19.77
CA LYS A 66 1.20 6.41 -20.59
C LYS A 66 0.73 5.46 -21.69
N GLN A 67 1.63 4.71 -22.31
CA GLN A 67 1.34 3.78 -23.41
C GLN A 67 1.33 2.31 -22.98
N GLY A 68 1.48 2.03 -21.69
CA GLY A 68 1.41 0.70 -21.11
C GLY A 68 2.42 0.46 -20.01
N ILE A 69 2.14 -0.57 -19.20
CA ILE A 69 3.01 -1.07 -18.13
C ILE A 69 3.21 -2.56 -18.38
N THR A 70 4.45 -3.01 -18.37
CA THR A 70 4.78 -4.43 -18.43
C THR A 70 5.67 -4.77 -17.24
N ILE A 71 5.26 -5.74 -16.44
CA ILE A 71 6.01 -6.24 -15.28
C ILE A 71 6.23 -7.74 -15.47
N GLN A 72 7.49 -8.17 -15.47
CA GLN A 72 7.83 -9.56 -15.75
C GLN A 72 8.85 -10.12 -14.75
N ALA A 73 8.54 -11.28 -14.21
CA ALA A 73 9.45 -12.10 -13.42
C ALA A 73 9.66 -13.44 -14.13
N PRO A 74 10.58 -13.50 -15.13
CA PRO A 74 10.70 -14.63 -16.05
C PRO A 74 11.61 -15.78 -15.53
N ALA A 75 12.09 -15.71 -14.30
CA ALA A 75 12.98 -16.74 -13.78
C ALA A 75 12.29 -18.12 -13.79
N ALA A 76 12.97 -19.11 -14.33
CA ALA A 76 12.45 -20.47 -14.47
C ALA A 76 12.53 -21.27 -13.14
N ASN A 77 12.20 -20.65 -12.02
CA ASN A 77 12.08 -21.32 -10.73
C ASN A 77 10.73 -20.94 -10.09
N ASP A 78 10.18 -21.84 -9.30
CA ASP A 78 8.87 -21.69 -8.63
C ASP A 78 8.79 -20.46 -7.69
N ASN A 79 9.92 -19.78 -7.46
CA ASN A 79 10.03 -18.61 -6.60
C ASN A 79 9.98 -17.26 -7.35
N ALA A 80 9.86 -17.26 -8.68
CA ALA A 80 9.74 -16.04 -9.47
C ALA A 80 8.33 -15.46 -9.35
N ARG A 81 8.09 -14.70 -8.31
CA ARG A 81 6.79 -14.10 -7.97
C ARG A 81 6.77 -12.58 -8.11
N ILE A 82 5.59 -12.04 -8.26
CA ILE A 82 5.33 -10.59 -8.26
C ILE A 82 4.39 -10.29 -7.10
N ILE A 83 4.81 -9.37 -6.23
CA ILE A 83 4.00 -8.90 -5.11
C ILE A 83 3.74 -7.40 -5.31
N ILE A 84 2.48 -7.01 -5.33
CA ILE A 84 2.05 -5.62 -5.43
C ILE A 84 1.18 -5.32 -4.22
N GLY A 85 1.67 -4.46 -3.33
CA GLY A 85 0.98 -4.06 -2.11
C GLY A 85 0.58 -2.59 -2.14
N ALA A 86 -0.65 -2.25 -1.76
CA ALA A 86 -1.13 -0.89 -1.51
C ALA A 86 -0.63 0.17 -2.53
N SER A 87 -0.63 -0.15 -3.82
CA SER A 87 0.03 0.65 -4.86
C SER A 87 -0.87 0.91 -6.07
N GLN A 88 -0.54 1.92 -6.87
CA GLN A 88 -1.31 2.35 -8.02
C GLN A 88 -0.51 2.17 -9.31
N LEU A 89 -1.06 1.43 -10.26
CA LEU A 89 -0.52 1.26 -11.61
C LEU A 89 -1.47 1.92 -12.60
N ASN A 90 -0.97 2.86 -13.40
CA ASN A 90 -1.79 3.65 -14.34
C ASN A 90 -1.22 3.64 -15.76
N ALA A 91 -1.99 3.12 -16.69
CA ALA A 91 -1.67 3.07 -18.11
C ALA A 91 -2.84 3.63 -18.94
N PRO A 92 -3.06 4.96 -18.96
CA PRO A 92 -4.28 5.55 -19.51
C PRO A 92 -4.49 5.31 -21.01
N ASN A 93 -3.44 5.17 -21.78
CA ASN A 93 -3.51 4.93 -23.22
C ASN A 93 -2.93 3.56 -23.62
N GLY A 94 -2.79 2.66 -22.67
CA GLY A 94 -2.15 1.37 -22.91
C GLY A 94 -2.70 0.26 -22.06
N ARG A 95 -2.06 -0.89 -22.17
CA ARG A 95 -2.37 -2.10 -21.44
C ARG A 95 -1.44 -2.26 -20.23
N ILE A 96 -1.94 -2.85 -19.16
CA ILE A 96 -1.13 -3.34 -18.04
C ILE A 96 -1.00 -4.86 -18.19
N ASP A 97 0.23 -5.34 -18.37
CA ASP A 97 0.53 -6.77 -18.46
C ASP A 97 1.51 -7.16 -17.34
N ILE A 98 1.07 -8.06 -16.47
CA ILE A 98 1.85 -8.57 -15.35
C ILE A 98 2.03 -10.07 -15.55
N LYS A 99 3.29 -10.52 -15.63
CA LYS A 99 3.62 -11.90 -15.92
C LYS A 99 4.68 -12.43 -14.96
N ALA A 100 4.32 -13.45 -14.19
CA ALA A 100 5.22 -14.18 -13.32
C ALA A 100 5.36 -15.65 -13.75
N TYR A 101 6.53 -16.24 -13.57
CA TYR A 101 6.71 -17.68 -13.70
C TYR A 101 6.05 -18.42 -12.52
N GLY A 102 6.18 -17.90 -11.30
CA GLY A 102 5.48 -18.35 -10.10
C GLY A 102 4.17 -17.58 -9.87
N ASP A 103 3.97 -17.07 -8.68
CA ASP A 103 2.72 -16.45 -8.22
C ASP A 103 2.66 -14.93 -8.49
N ILE A 104 1.44 -14.42 -8.63
CA ILE A 104 1.14 -12.99 -8.55
C ILE A 104 0.27 -12.76 -7.32
N LEU A 105 0.74 -11.85 -6.42
CA LEU A 105 0.08 -11.51 -5.19
C LEU A 105 -0.26 -10.02 -5.17
N LEU A 106 -1.55 -9.71 -4.99
CA LEU A 106 -2.06 -8.35 -4.84
C LEU A 106 -2.56 -8.18 -3.39
N GLU A 107 -1.91 -7.31 -2.62
CA GLU A 107 -2.18 -7.13 -1.19
C GLU A 107 -2.67 -5.71 -0.92
N SER A 108 -3.77 -5.55 -0.19
CA SER A 108 -4.16 -4.23 0.34
C SER A 108 -3.39 -3.93 1.62
N GLY A 109 -3.03 -2.67 1.80
CA GLY A 109 -2.58 -2.15 3.08
C GLY A 109 -3.73 -1.59 3.90
N GLU A 110 -3.44 -1.11 5.11
CA GLU A 110 -4.41 -0.47 5.99
C GLU A 110 -4.05 0.99 6.26
N ASN A 111 -5.03 1.87 6.13
CA ASN A 111 -5.00 3.21 6.71
C ASN A 111 -5.71 3.18 8.06
N ASN A 112 -5.03 3.61 9.10
CA ASN A 112 -5.52 3.55 10.47
C ASN A 112 -5.47 4.96 11.07
N ALA A 113 -6.62 5.50 11.46
CA ALA A 113 -6.73 6.79 12.12
C ALA A 113 -7.39 6.64 13.49
N TYR A 114 -6.75 7.16 14.51
CA TYR A 114 -7.21 7.14 15.88
C TYR A 114 -7.28 8.56 16.43
N THR A 115 -8.47 8.98 16.88
CA THR A 115 -8.69 10.25 17.54
C THR A 115 -9.20 10.04 18.95
N PHE A 116 -8.54 10.63 19.92
CA PHE A 116 -8.95 10.64 21.31
C PHE A 116 -9.16 12.07 21.77
N LEU A 117 -10.36 12.40 22.26
CA LEU A 117 -10.69 13.70 22.82
C LEU A 117 -11.19 13.53 24.27
N LYS A 118 -10.45 14.09 25.21
CA LYS A 118 -10.88 14.20 26.61
C LYS A 118 -11.16 15.66 26.96
N THR A 119 -12.37 15.96 27.35
CA THR A 119 -12.75 17.29 27.84
C THR A 119 -13.14 17.26 29.30
N LYS A 120 -12.73 18.30 30.04
CA LYS A 120 -13.10 18.55 31.44
C LYS A 120 -13.86 19.86 31.52
N SER A 121 -15.11 19.81 31.90
CA SER A 121 -15.92 21.01 32.17
C SER A 121 -16.23 21.16 33.64
N ARG A 122 -16.25 22.41 34.13
CA ARG A 122 -16.64 22.75 35.49
C ARG A 122 -17.80 23.71 35.43
N SER A 123 -18.86 23.45 36.18
CA SER A 123 -20.04 24.32 36.28
C SER A 123 -20.47 24.44 37.78
N GLY A 124 -21.04 25.58 38.14
CA GLY A 124 -21.54 25.88 39.47
C GLY A 124 -20.64 26.82 40.27
N SER A 125 -21.23 27.69 41.07
CA SER A 125 -20.53 28.70 41.90
C SER A 125 -20.27 28.18 43.33
N VAL A 126 -21.22 27.49 43.95
CA VAL A 126 -21.13 26.98 45.32
C VAL A 126 -20.83 25.49 45.34
N LEU A 127 -21.53 24.72 44.52
CA LEU A 127 -21.27 23.27 44.36
C LEU A 127 -20.65 23.03 42.95
N ARG A 128 -19.35 22.84 42.92
CA ARG A 128 -18.62 22.61 41.66
C ARG A 128 -18.80 21.19 41.15
N LYS A 129 -19.56 21.01 40.07
CA LYS A 129 -19.60 19.75 39.32
C LYS A 129 -18.51 19.73 38.28
N THR A 130 -17.73 18.66 38.27
CA THR A 130 -16.75 18.40 37.22
C THR A 130 -17.27 17.27 36.33
N LYS A 131 -17.44 17.56 35.03
CA LYS A 131 -17.84 16.59 34.03
C LYS A 131 -16.64 16.25 33.16
N PHE A 132 -16.39 14.98 32.99
CA PHE A 132 -15.41 14.46 32.04
C PHE A 132 -16.16 13.85 30.85
N THR A 133 -15.75 14.19 29.64
CA THR A 133 -16.26 13.55 28.44
C THR A 133 -15.08 12.93 27.70
N HIS A 134 -15.23 11.68 27.34
CA HIS A 134 -14.26 10.94 26.53
C HIS A 134 -14.91 10.63 25.19
N ASN A 135 -14.25 11.02 24.12
CA ASN A 135 -14.62 10.62 22.76
C ASN A 135 -13.43 9.90 22.13
N THR A 136 -13.68 8.72 21.63
CA THR A 136 -12.69 7.91 20.92
C THR A 136 -13.27 7.56 19.56
N ASN A 137 -12.54 7.85 18.52
CA ASN A 137 -12.86 7.43 17.16
C ASN A 137 -11.67 6.63 16.61
N HIS A 138 -11.96 5.45 16.09
CA HIS A 138 -10.98 4.58 15.44
C HIS A 138 -11.53 4.22 14.07
N LEU A 139 -10.84 4.65 13.03
CA LEU A 139 -11.20 4.43 11.65
C LEU A 139 -10.11 3.60 10.98
N ILE A 140 -10.49 2.45 10.46
CA ILE A 140 -9.65 1.59 9.64
C ILE A 140 -10.23 1.60 8.23
N MET A 141 -9.40 1.92 7.24
CA MET A 141 -9.79 1.91 5.83
C MET A 141 -8.75 1.12 5.03
N PRO A 142 -9.16 0.25 4.12
CA PRO A 142 -8.21 -0.43 3.24
C PRO A 142 -7.51 0.56 2.32
N ALA A 143 -6.25 0.28 2.02
CA ALA A 143 -5.47 0.93 0.97
C ALA A 143 -5.27 -0.09 -0.16
N PRO A 144 -6.15 -0.14 -1.15
CA PRO A 144 -6.15 -1.19 -2.15
C PRO A 144 -5.00 -1.05 -3.15
N VAL A 145 -4.74 -2.14 -3.87
CA VAL A 145 -4.01 -2.08 -5.14
C VAL A 145 -4.97 -1.57 -6.21
N GLU A 146 -4.54 -0.56 -6.96
CA GLU A 146 -5.30 0.00 -8.06
C GLU A 146 -4.60 -0.25 -9.40
N LEU A 147 -5.28 -0.91 -10.32
CA LEU A 147 -4.80 -1.16 -11.68
C LEU A 147 -5.72 -0.43 -12.68
N ASN A 148 -5.25 0.70 -13.22
CA ASN A 148 -6.00 1.53 -14.14
C ASN A 148 -5.41 1.45 -15.54
N SER A 149 -6.18 0.97 -16.49
CA SER A 149 -5.75 0.78 -17.88
C SER A 149 -6.83 1.26 -18.87
N GLY A 150 -6.42 2.00 -19.89
CA GLY A 150 -7.31 2.43 -20.97
C GLY A 150 -7.64 1.34 -21.99
N VAL A 151 -6.84 0.27 -22.06
CA VAL A 151 -6.99 -0.80 -23.06
C VAL A 151 -7.37 -2.14 -22.43
N GLY A 152 -6.79 -2.47 -21.28
CA GLY A 152 -7.07 -3.72 -20.59
C GLY A 152 -5.93 -4.17 -19.68
N ILE A 153 -6.23 -5.12 -18.80
CA ILE A 153 -5.30 -5.67 -17.82
C ILE A 153 -5.14 -7.16 -18.10
N GLY A 154 -3.88 -7.61 -18.20
CA GLY A 154 -3.52 -9.01 -18.32
C GLY A 154 -2.69 -9.44 -17.12
N LEU A 155 -3.14 -10.47 -16.41
CA LEU A 155 -2.40 -11.15 -15.35
C LEU A 155 -2.12 -12.57 -15.81
N GLN A 156 -0.87 -12.99 -15.78
CA GLN A 156 -0.47 -14.34 -16.13
C GLN A 156 0.53 -14.85 -15.11
N ALA A 157 0.16 -15.90 -14.39
CA ALA A 157 1.02 -16.60 -13.46
C ALA A 157 1.21 -18.05 -13.90
N GLY A 158 2.37 -18.61 -13.67
CA GLY A 158 2.60 -20.06 -13.78
C GLY A 158 2.07 -20.81 -12.54
N GLY A 159 2.00 -20.13 -11.41
CA GLY A 159 1.35 -20.57 -10.16
C GLY A 159 -0.01 -19.90 -9.95
N ASN A 160 -0.24 -19.36 -8.76
CA ASN A 160 -1.50 -18.75 -8.36
C ASN A 160 -1.56 -17.24 -8.64
N ILE A 161 -2.78 -16.72 -8.77
CA ILE A 161 -3.07 -15.28 -8.74
C ILE A 161 -3.99 -15.06 -7.54
N ASP A 162 -3.44 -14.42 -6.50
CA ASP A 162 -4.14 -14.18 -5.26
C ASP A 162 -4.33 -12.68 -5.03
N ALA A 163 -5.53 -12.28 -4.59
CA ALA A 163 -5.86 -10.92 -4.21
C ALA A 163 -6.43 -10.92 -2.80
N TYR A 164 -5.76 -10.24 -1.89
CA TYR A 164 -6.19 -10.12 -0.49
C TYR A 164 -6.61 -8.69 -0.17
N SER A 165 -7.80 -8.58 0.45
CA SER A 165 -8.28 -7.37 1.10
C SER A 165 -8.24 -7.59 2.61
N THR A 166 -7.53 -6.73 3.32
CA THR A 166 -7.53 -6.69 4.78
C THR A 166 -8.64 -5.80 5.29
#